data_55ed8f3c9c7d182a0dd28ccf665a58d7
#
_entry.id   55ed8f3c9c7d182a0dd28ccf665a58d7
#
_cell.length_a   1.000
_cell.length_b   1.000
_cell.length_c   1.000
_cell.angle_alpha   90.00
_cell.angle_beta   90.00
_cell.angle_gamma   90.00
#
_symmetry.space_group_name_H-M   'P 1'
#
loop_
_entity.id
_entity.type
_entity.pdbx_description
1 polymer ?
#
loop_
_entity_poly.entity_id
_entity_poly.type
_entity_poly.pdbx_seq_one_letter_code
_entity_poly.pdbx_strand_id
1 'polypeptide(L)'
;MEIVHIAAECYPVAKAGGLGDVVGALPKYQTELGHVAKVVMPMYRTKFLYDNEWELVHEGGQHIGPQFFHYSIIKEKTNKLGFDLYLVDINGLLDREKIYGYDDDTERFLSFQVAVCDWINKWSHKPDVLHCHDHHTALIPFFVKYALEFKDNMADIPTVFTVHNAQYQGWIGWDKYYLLPSFDSWKWGMLDWEKTINPMASAVKCAWKVTTVSHSYLDELKEAANGLEHLFGYEQGKSHGILNGIDTQVWDPLTDNLIAKNYDKELVEKGKRKNKKELAGKFGLDPDKPLISFIGRLVGEKSADLLPEAISQSIYQHNGHANFLVLGSGDPQLEDQLDQMKHKFNGYFNSYIGYSEPLSHLMYAGSDFLLMPSRVEPCGLNQMYALRYGTVPMVRNIGGLRDTVTDMGDTDGFGIRFDQASIGAITYSIGRAIDL
;
A
#
# COMPACT_ATOMS: atom_id res chain seq x y z
N MET A 1 20.25 8.33 13.53
CA MET A 1 19.64 7.05 13.98
C MET A 1 19.78 6.02 12.87
N GLU A 2 19.97 4.77 13.25
CA GLU A 2 19.89 3.63 12.34
C GLU A 2 18.49 3.00 12.43
N ILE A 3 17.74 3.03 11.34
CA ILE A 3 16.36 2.56 11.24
C ILE A 3 16.32 1.38 10.27
N VAL A 4 15.80 0.25 10.73
CA VAL A 4 15.61 -0.93 9.89
C VAL A 4 14.11 -1.12 9.62
N HIS A 5 13.68 -0.84 8.39
CA HIS A 5 12.34 -1.14 7.92
C HIS A 5 12.25 -2.61 7.51
N ILE A 6 11.28 -3.31 8.03
CA ILE A 6 11.02 -4.72 7.73
C ILE A 6 9.63 -4.80 7.12
N ALA A 7 9.53 -5.24 5.86
CA ALA A 7 8.29 -5.23 5.12
C ALA A 7 8.21 -6.38 4.12
N ALA A 8 6.99 -6.75 3.72
CA ALA A 8 6.78 -7.71 2.64
C ALA A 8 6.89 -7.08 1.25
N GLU A 9 6.78 -5.76 1.15
CA GLU A 9 6.81 -5.00 -0.10
C GLU A 9 7.76 -3.82 0.00
N CYS A 10 8.39 -3.47 -1.13
CA CYS A 10 9.17 -2.24 -1.32
C CYS A 10 9.24 -1.94 -2.82
N TYR A 11 8.69 -0.81 -3.26
CA TYR A 11 8.83 -0.36 -4.65
C TYR A 11 10.26 0.12 -4.93
N PRO A 12 10.87 -0.17 -6.07
CA PRO A 12 10.35 -0.90 -7.23
C PRO A 12 10.63 -2.41 -7.22
N VAL A 13 11.04 -2.98 -6.10
CA VAL A 13 11.47 -4.39 -5.98
C VAL A 13 10.29 -5.35 -6.13
N ALA A 14 9.28 -5.14 -5.31
CA ALA A 14 8.01 -5.87 -5.34
C ALA A 14 6.91 -5.03 -4.71
N LYS A 15 5.74 -4.96 -5.36
CA LYS A 15 4.61 -4.15 -4.93
C LYS A 15 3.29 -4.82 -5.27
N ALA A 16 2.39 -4.87 -4.32
CA ALA A 16 0.98 -5.23 -4.49
C ALA A 16 0.03 -4.08 -4.11
N GLY A 17 0.47 -3.16 -3.25
CA GLY A 17 -0.34 -2.06 -2.74
C GLY A 17 0.47 -0.84 -2.31
N GLY A 18 -0.19 0.08 -1.59
CA GLY A 18 0.43 1.31 -1.09
C GLY A 18 1.55 1.09 -0.06
N LEU A 19 1.57 -0.08 0.59
CA LEU A 19 2.69 -0.47 1.47
C LEU A 19 4.03 -0.39 0.71
N GLY A 20 4.08 -0.97 -0.50
CA GLY A 20 5.29 -0.95 -1.33
C GLY A 20 5.77 0.47 -1.65
N ASP A 21 4.84 1.39 -1.96
CA ASP A 21 5.18 2.80 -2.24
C ASP A 21 5.77 3.49 -1.02
N VAL A 22 5.18 3.29 0.16
CA VAL A 22 5.65 3.90 1.41
C VAL A 22 7.05 3.39 1.77
N VAL A 23 7.26 2.07 1.74
CA VAL A 23 8.57 1.47 2.07
C VAL A 23 9.63 1.77 1.00
N GLY A 24 9.21 2.02 -0.24
CA GLY A 24 10.10 2.46 -1.32
C GLY A 24 10.52 3.93 -1.23
N ALA A 25 9.73 4.77 -0.54
CA ALA A 25 9.97 6.21 -0.44
C ALA A 25 10.49 6.66 0.93
N LEU A 26 9.82 6.28 2.02
CA LEU A 26 10.13 6.78 3.38
C LEU A 26 11.61 6.61 3.78
N PRO A 27 12.26 5.45 3.57
CA PRO A 27 13.67 5.28 3.95
C PRO A 27 14.62 6.22 3.18
N LYS A 28 14.33 6.51 1.91
CA LYS A 28 15.08 7.47 1.09
C LYS A 28 15.06 8.87 1.72
N TYR A 29 13.89 9.36 2.08
CA TYR A 29 13.75 10.68 2.71
C TYR A 29 14.34 10.72 4.12
N GLN A 30 14.30 9.62 4.87
CA GLN A 30 15.01 9.51 6.16
C GLN A 30 16.53 9.61 5.97
N THR A 31 17.07 9.00 4.91
CA THR A 31 18.49 9.10 4.57
C THR A 31 18.86 10.54 4.18
N GLU A 32 18.04 11.22 3.41
CA GLU A 32 18.22 12.65 3.07
C GLU A 32 18.21 13.55 4.31
N LEU A 33 17.51 13.17 5.38
CA LEU A 33 17.49 13.85 6.68
C LEU A 33 18.68 13.48 7.58
N GLY A 34 19.63 12.67 7.10
CA GLY A 34 20.86 12.31 7.83
C GLY A 34 20.71 11.07 8.73
N HIS A 35 19.70 10.24 8.53
CA HIS A 35 19.56 8.94 9.19
C HIS A 35 20.17 7.83 8.33
N VAL A 36 20.47 6.69 8.93
CA VAL A 36 20.82 5.46 8.22
C VAL A 36 19.57 4.63 8.12
N ALA A 37 18.96 4.59 6.94
CA ALA A 37 17.76 3.79 6.71
C ALA A 37 18.11 2.53 5.92
N LYS A 38 17.60 1.40 6.38
CA LYS A 38 17.76 0.09 5.76
C LYS A 38 16.38 -0.52 5.53
N VAL A 39 16.21 -1.24 4.43
CA VAL A 39 15.01 -2.02 4.15
C VAL A 39 15.38 -3.49 4.07
N VAL A 40 14.64 -4.33 4.77
CA VAL A 40 14.77 -5.79 4.75
C VAL A 40 13.43 -6.38 4.30
N MET A 41 13.45 -7.15 3.21
CA MET A 41 12.25 -7.77 2.66
C MET A 41 12.54 -9.18 2.12
N PRO A 42 11.52 -10.01 1.88
CA PRO A 42 11.71 -11.30 1.22
C PRO A 42 12.26 -11.16 -0.19
N MET A 43 13.08 -12.10 -0.61
CA MET A 43 13.54 -12.21 -1.99
C MET A 43 12.45 -12.85 -2.84
N TYR A 44 11.83 -12.07 -3.70
CA TYR A 44 10.90 -12.59 -4.70
C TYR A 44 11.56 -12.65 -6.08
N ARG A 45 11.10 -13.55 -6.94
CA ARG A 45 11.59 -13.69 -8.34
C ARG A 45 11.02 -12.60 -9.24
N THR A 46 11.32 -11.35 -8.92
CA THR A 46 10.88 -10.19 -9.69
C THR A 46 11.93 -9.78 -10.72
N LYS A 47 11.51 -8.99 -11.72
CA LYS A 47 12.41 -8.40 -12.69
C LYS A 47 13.54 -7.62 -12.01
N PHE A 48 13.23 -6.90 -10.92
CA PHE A 48 14.24 -6.14 -10.18
C PHE A 48 15.37 -7.02 -9.66
N LEU A 49 15.08 -8.24 -9.17
CA LEU A 49 16.11 -9.16 -8.70
C LEU A 49 17.11 -9.48 -9.81
N TYR A 50 16.64 -9.73 -11.03
CA TYR A 50 17.48 -10.15 -12.16
C TYR A 50 18.21 -8.97 -12.84
N ASP A 51 17.67 -7.78 -12.76
CA ASP A 51 18.24 -6.57 -13.39
C ASP A 51 19.29 -5.87 -12.52
N ASN A 52 19.59 -6.39 -11.30
CA ASN A 52 20.49 -5.76 -10.36
C ASN A 52 21.60 -6.68 -9.87
N GLU A 53 22.65 -6.10 -9.30
CA GLU A 53 23.77 -6.82 -8.71
C GLU A 53 23.62 -6.91 -7.18
N TRP A 54 23.99 -8.09 -6.67
CA TRP A 54 23.81 -8.42 -5.26
C TRP A 54 25.12 -8.85 -4.63
N GLU A 55 25.27 -8.58 -3.35
CA GLU A 55 26.36 -9.03 -2.50
C GLU A 55 25.80 -9.92 -1.40
N LEU A 56 26.37 -11.11 -1.23
CA LEU A 56 26.05 -11.97 -0.08
C LEU A 56 26.68 -11.35 1.18
N VAL A 57 25.86 -10.99 2.17
CA VAL A 57 26.33 -10.35 3.40
C VAL A 57 26.21 -11.24 4.62
N HIS A 58 25.32 -12.25 4.58
CA HIS A 58 25.16 -13.19 5.68
C HIS A 58 24.52 -14.49 5.23
N GLU A 59 24.90 -15.58 5.90
CA GLU A 59 24.22 -16.89 5.81
C GLU A 59 23.93 -17.40 7.21
N GLY A 60 22.78 -18.05 7.37
CA GLY A 60 22.35 -18.63 8.62
C GLY A 60 21.40 -19.79 8.45
N GLY A 61 21.01 -20.38 9.56
CA GLY A 61 20.03 -21.44 9.60
C GLY A 61 19.20 -21.34 10.88
N GLN A 62 17.90 -21.57 10.75
CA GLN A 62 16.95 -21.50 11.85
C GLN A 62 15.85 -22.54 11.70
N HIS A 63 14.99 -22.62 12.70
CA HIS A 63 13.85 -23.53 12.72
C HIS A 63 12.54 -22.75 12.81
N ILE A 64 11.52 -23.27 12.13
CA ILE A 64 10.13 -23.03 12.45
C ILE A 64 9.51 -24.38 12.82
N GLY A 65 9.17 -24.55 14.09
CA GLY A 65 8.79 -25.86 14.61
C GLY A 65 9.86 -26.92 14.34
N PRO A 66 9.49 -28.08 13.80
CA PRO A 66 10.46 -29.15 13.47
C PRO A 66 11.25 -28.92 12.20
N GLN A 67 10.89 -27.93 11.39
CA GLN A 67 11.47 -27.69 10.07
C GLN A 67 12.68 -26.76 10.19
N PHE A 68 13.87 -27.30 9.86
CA PHE A 68 15.07 -26.51 9.69
C PHE A 68 15.09 -25.86 8.31
N PHE A 69 15.51 -24.58 8.22
CA PHE A 69 15.73 -23.90 6.97
C PHE A 69 17.06 -23.13 6.97
N HIS A 70 17.71 -23.09 5.84
CA HIS A 70 18.82 -22.17 5.59
C HIS A 70 18.30 -20.86 5.00
N TYR A 71 18.95 -19.77 5.35
CA TYR A 71 18.66 -18.48 4.75
C TYR A 71 19.95 -17.74 4.41
N SER A 72 19.88 -16.89 3.41
CA SER A 72 20.93 -15.93 3.08
C SER A 72 20.37 -14.52 3.01
N ILE A 73 21.21 -13.54 3.34
CA ILE A 73 20.91 -12.12 3.22
C ILE A 73 21.80 -11.57 2.12
N ILE A 74 21.17 -11.00 1.11
CA ILE A 74 21.86 -10.33 0.00
C ILE A 74 21.57 -8.84 0.03
N LYS A 75 22.57 -8.01 -0.28
CA LYS A 75 22.49 -6.56 -0.34
C LYS A 75 22.56 -6.07 -1.78
N GLU A 76 21.73 -5.10 -2.13
CA GLU A 76 21.83 -4.39 -3.41
C GLU A 76 23.10 -3.51 -3.43
N LYS A 77 23.93 -3.64 -4.49
CA LYS A 77 25.28 -3.05 -4.53
C LYS A 77 25.32 -1.57 -4.88
N THR A 78 24.36 -1.07 -5.63
CA THR A 78 24.47 0.25 -6.26
C THR A 78 23.94 1.38 -5.39
N ASN A 79 23.18 1.06 -4.36
CA ASN A 79 22.48 2.02 -3.48
C ASN A 79 21.58 3.02 -4.24
N LYS A 80 21.11 2.63 -5.43
CA LYS A 80 20.34 3.51 -6.33
C LYS A 80 18.97 3.91 -5.81
N LEU A 81 18.48 3.22 -4.76
CA LEU A 81 17.20 3.54 -4.12
C LEU A 81 17.33 4.67 -3.07
N GLY A 82 18.56 5.08 -2.75
CA GLY A 82 18.83 6.11 -1.73
C GLY A 82 18.79 5.58 -0.29
N PHE A 83 18.75 4.26 -0.12
CA PHE A 83 18.84 3.53 1.14
C PHE A 83 19.42 2.14 0.91
N ASP A 84 19.91 1.50 1.97
CA ASP A 84 20.40 0.12 1.89
C ASP A 84 19.23 -0.87 1.78
N LEU A 85 19.20 -1.66 0.70
CA LEU A 85 18.22 -2.71 0.49
C LEU A 85 18.84 -4.10 0.73
N TYR A 86 18.18 -4.89 1.57
CA TYR A 86 18.52 -6.28 1.86
C TYR A 86 17.37 -7.20 1.51
N LEU A 87 17.67 -8.30 0.84
CA LEU A 87 16.71 -9.36 0.55
C LEU A 87 17.06 -10.61 1.35
N VAL A 88 16.03 -11.22 1.92
CA VAL A 88 16.12 -12.51 2.61
C VAL A 88 15.73 -13.61 1.67
N ASP A 89 16.69 -14.49 1.35
CA ASP A 89 16.47 -15.69 0.55
C ASP A 89 16.27 -16.90 1.45
N ILE A 90 15.16 -17.59 1.27
CA ILE A 90 14.87 -18.90 1.86
C ILE A 90 14.34 -19.78 0.73
N ASN A 91 15.19 -20.66 0.23
CA ASN A 91 14.87 -21.50 -0.92
C ASN A 91 13.57 -22.30 -0.72
N GLY A 92 12.70 -22.23 -1.69
CA GLY A 92 11.39 -22.90 -1.70
C GLY A 92 10.30 -22.19 -0.89
N LEU A 93 10.64 -21.17 -0.09
CA LEU A 93 9.68 -20.39 0.69
C LEU A 93 9.53 -18.96 0.17
N LEU A 94 10.62 -18.19 0.07
CA LEU A 94 10.56 -16.77 -0.28
C LEU A 94 10.87 -16.49 -1.74
N ASP A 95 11.64 -17.33 -2.40
CA ASP A 95 12.07 -17.22 -3.79
C ASP A 95 10.94 -17.52 -4.80
N ARG A 96 9.79 -16.87 -4.63
CA ARG A 96 8.57 -17.09 -5.43
C ARG A 96 8.20 -15.86 -6.26
N GLU A 97 7.36 -16.06 -7.29
CA GLU A 97 6.97 -15.00 -8.22
C GLU A 97 5.96 -14.02 -7.61
N LYS A 98 4.99 -14.55 -6.84
CA LYS A 98 3.97 -13.73 -6.19
C LYS A 98 4.37 -13.38 -4.76
N ILE A 99 3.99 -12.20 -4.32
CA ILE A 99 4.21 -11.74 -2.95
C ILE A 99 3.33 -12.55 -1.99
N TYR A 100 2.05 -12.70 -2.31
CA TYR A 100 1.01 -13.28 -1.47
C TYR A 100 0.21 -14.35 -2.20
N GLY A 101 -0.60 -15.10 -1.44
CA GLY A 101 -1.62 -16.01 -1.95
C GLY A 101 -1.15 -17.43 -2.15
N TYR A 102 -0.20 -17.89 -1.35
CA TYR A 102 0.21 -19.29 -1.26
C TYR A 102 -0.36 -19.91 0.01
N ASP A 103 -0.66 -21.21 -0.05
CA ASP A 103 -1.23 -21.96 1.09
C ASP A 103 -0.29 -21.99 2.30
N ASP A 104 1.01 -21.82 2.07
CA ASP A 104 2.07 -21.77 3.08
C ASP A 104 2.52 -20.34 3.45
N ASP A 105 1.70 -19.34 3.23
CA ASP A 105 2.04 -17.94 3.56
C ASP A 105 2.35 -17.76 5.06
N THR A 106 1.72 -18.54 5.94
CA THR A 106 2.05 -18.54 7.37
C THR A 106 3.51 -18.94 7.60
N GLU A 107 3.93 -20.08 7.07
CA GLU A 107 5.28 -20.61 7.19
C GLU A 107 6.32 -19.69 6.51
N ARG A 108 5.98 -19.15 5.35
CA ARG A 108 6.82 -18.20 4.59
C ARG A 108 7.15 -16.97 5.42
N PHE A 109 6.14 -16.28 5.92
CA PHE A 109 6.35 -15.02 6.64
C PHE A 109 6.83 -15.24 8.09
N LEU A 110 6.56 -16.38 8.71
CA LEU A 110 7.21 -16.76 9.98
C LEU A 110 8.70 -16.98 9.77
N SER A 111 9.10 -17.77 8.77
CA SER A 111 10.51 -18.02 8.47
C SER A 111 11.26 -16.72 8.15
N PHE A 112 10.62 -15.81 7.39
CA PHE A 112 11.15 -14.48 7.11
C PHE A 112 11.43 -13.71 8.40
N GLN A 113 10.47 -13.61 9.30
CA GLN A 113 10.59 -12.88 10.55
C GLN A 113 11.68 -13.46 11.46
N VAL A 114 11.75 -14.80 11.56
CA VAL A 114 12.77 -15.50 12.34
C VAL A 114 14.16 -15.27 11.75
N ALA A 115 14.32 -15.37 10.42
CA ALA A 115 15.60 -15.10 9.76
C ALA A 115 16.09 -13.66 9.98
N VAL A 116 15.18 -12.67 9.89
CA VAL A 116 15.50 -11.26 10.16
C VAL A 116 15.94 -11.06 11.61
N CYS A 117 15.22 -11.64 12.58
CA CYS A 117 15.59 -11.55 13.99
C CYS A 117 16.94 -12.23 14.26
N ASP A 118 17.19 -13.41 13.71
CA ASP A 118 18.47 -14.13 13.87
C ASP A 118 19.64 -13.34 13.28
N TRP A 119 19.46 -12.75 12.11
CA TRP A 119 20.50 -11.92 11.51
C TRP A 119 20.81 -10.67 12.33
N ILE A 120 19.79 -9.89 12.72
CA ILE A 120 19.98 -8.68 13.53
C ILE A 120 20.53 -9.02 14.93
N ASN A 121 20.13 -10.18 15.49
CA ASN A 121 20.64 -10.65 16.77
C ASN A 121 22.19 -10.84 16.77
N LYS A 122 22.78 -11.11 15.61
CA LYS A 122 24.21 -11.29 15.41
C LYS A 122 24.98 -9.99 15.16
N TRP A 123 24.28 -8.86 14.98
CA TRP A 123 24.96 -7.57 14.77
C TRP A 123 25.68 -7.13 16.04
N SER A 124 26.92 -6.63 15.89
CA SER A 124 27.70 -6.07 17.00
C SER A 124 27.06 -4.80 17.56
N HIS A 125 26.50 -3.98 16.69
CA HIS A 125 25.73 -2.78 17.04
C HIS A 125 24.27 -3.00 16.62
N LYS A 126 23.37 -2.86 17.60
CA LYS A 126 21.95 -3.00 17.31
C LYS A 126 21.41 -1.70 16.70
N PRO A 127 20.42 -1.77 15.81
CA PRO A 127 19.80 -0.58 15.27
C PRO A 127 19.05 0.21 16.35
N ASP A 128 18.89 1.50 16.13
CA ASP A 128 18.15 2.37 17.06
C ASP A 128 16.63 2.05 17.04
N VAL A 129 16.11 1.59 15.89
CA VAL A 129 14.68 1.28 15.72
C VAL A 129 14.50 0.14 14.73
N LEU A 130 13.61 -0.81 15.06
CA LEU A 130 13.00 -1.76 14.12
C LEU A 130 11.62 -1.25 13.74
N HIS A 131 11.41 -0.94 12.47
CA HIS A 131 10.13 -0.48 11.95
C HIS A 131 9.46 -1.59 11.14
N CYS A 132 8.46 -2.23 11.73
CA CYS A 132 7.72 -3.35 11.16
C CYS A 132 6.44 -2.86 10.46
N HIS A 133 6.16 -3.42 9.29
CA HIS A 133 5.03 -3.00 8.45
C HIS A 133 4.06 -4.16 8.19
N ASP A 134 2.81 -4.01 8.60
CA ASP A 134 1.69 -4.94 8.46
C ASP A 134 1.95 -6.34 9.06
N HIS A 135 0.96 -7.23 8.94
CA HIS A 135 0.95 -8.53 9.64
C HIS A 135 2.10 -9.46 9.27
N HIS A 136 2.71 -9.29 8.10
CA HIS A 136 3.84 -10.11 7.63
C HIS A 136 5.11 -9.94 8.47
N THR A 137 5.18 -8.87 9.27
CA THR A 137 6.31 -8.53 10.15
C THR A 137 5.88 -8.32 11.60
N ALA A 138 4.61 -8.57 11.89
CA ALA A 138 3.95 -8.17 13.13
C ALA A 138 4.38 -9.01 14.35
N LEU A 139 4.97 -10.18 14.17
CA LEU A 139 5.48 -10.98 15.30
C LEU A 139 6.89 -10.57 15.72
N ILE A 140 7.61 -9.77 14.95
CA ILE A 140 8.95 -9.29 15.33
C ILE A 140 8.94 -8.54 16.67
N PRO A 141 8.01 -7.60 16.95
CA PRO A 141 7.95 -6.96 18.28
C PRO A 141 7.80 -7.94 19.42
N PHE A 142 7.08 -9.04 19.24
CA PHE A 142 6.99 -10.13 20.23
C PHE A 142 8.28 -10.94 20.30
N PHE A 143 8.87 -11.31 19.16
CA PHE A 143 10.08 -12.14 19.12
C PHE A 143 11.25 -11.44 19.80
N VAL A 144 11.53 -10.20 19.47
CA VAL A 144 12.65 -9.46 20.06
C VAL A 144 12.50 -9.28 21.57
N LYS A 145 11.27 -9.23 22.07
CA LYS A 145 10.99 -8.94 23.47
C LYS A 145 10.83 -10.18 24.33
N TYR A 146 10.33 -11.29 23.77
CA TYR A 146 9.90 -12.46 24.55
C TYR A 146 10.43 -13.80 24.05
N ALA A 147 10.88 -13.94 22.81
CA ALA A 147 11.46 -15.19 22.33
C ALA A 147 12.80 -15.45 23.01
N LEU A 148 12.98 -16.67 23.54
CA LEU A 148 14.16 -17.05 24.34
C LEU A 148 15.46 -16.90 23.55
N GLU A 149 15.41 -17.06 22.24
CA GLU A 149 16.57 -16.97 21.36
C GLU A 149 17.06 -15.53 21.13
N PHE A 150 16.16 -14.53 21.27
CA PHE A 150 16.43 -13.16 20.85
C PHE A 150 16.40 -12.15 21.99
N LYS A 151 15.60 -12.36 23.02
CA LYS A 151 15.28 -11.38 24.06
C LYS A 151 16.49 -10.83 24.79
N ASP A 152 17.52 -11.65 25.01
CA ASP A 152 18.68 -11.23 25.81
C ASP A 152 19.52 -10.12 25.12
N ASN A 153 19.50 -10.07 23.79
CA ASN A 153 20.26 -9.10 23.01
C ASN A 153 19.40 -8.04 22.32
N MET A 154 18.08 -8.27 22.21
CA MET A 154 17.22 -7.45 21.35
C MET A 154 16.04 -6.81 22.09
N ALA A 155 15.73 -7.20 23.33
CA ALA A 155 14.53 -6.74 24.04
C ALA A 155 14.46 -5.21 24.23
N ASP A 156 15.61 -4.55 24.29
CA ASP A 156 15.74 -3.11 24.48
C ASP A 156 15.66 -2.31 23.18
N ILE A 157 15.62 -2.98 22.01
CA ILE A 157 15.49 -2.27 20.72
C ILE A 157 14.04 -1.75 20.58
N PRO A 158 13.82 -0.44 20.46
CA PRO A 158 12.50 0.11 20.22
C PRO A 158 11.92 -0.43 18.90
N THR A 159 10.67 -0.91 18.97
CA THR A 159 9.93 -1.36 17.78
C THR A 159 8.80 -0.41 17.45
N VAL A 160 8.70 0.01 16.20
CA VAL A 160 7.57 0.75 15.65
C VAL A 160 6.80 -0.21 14.75
N PHE A 161 5.50 -0.25 14.89
CA PHE A 161 4.62 -1.07 14.06
C PHE A 161 3.64 -0.18 13.30
N THR A 162 3.68 -0.23 11.96
CA THR A 162 2.74 0.50 11.11
C THR A 162 1.65 -0.43 10.58
N VAL A 163 0.40 -0.06 10.84
CA VAL A 163 -0.79 -0.68 10.27
C VAL A 163 -1.15 0.07 8.99
N HIS A 164 -0.92 -0.55 7.83
CA HIS A 164 -1.33 0.00 6.55
C HIS A 164 -2.76 -0.40 6.20
N ASN A 165 -3.18 -1.62 6.57
CA ASN A 165 -4.56 -2.07 6.41
C ASN A 165 -4.92 -3.15 7.44
N ALA A 166 -5.79 -2.82 8.39
CA ALA A 166 -6.24 -3.73 9.45
C ALA A 166 -7.21 -4.83 8.98
N GLN A 167 -7.60 -4.85 7.72
CA GLN A 167 -8.40 -5.95 7.15
C GLN A 167 -7.63 -7.27 7.12
N TYR A 168 -6.29 -7.20 7.05
CA TYR A 168 -5.39 -8.35 6.94
C TYR A 168 -4.53 -8.43 8.20
N GLN A 169 -4.84 -9.39 9.10
CA GLN A 169 -4.21 -9.47 10.42
C GLN A 169 -3.28 -10.66 10.61
N GLY A 170 -3.28 -11.62 9.65
CA GLY A 170 -2.37 -12.75 9.62
C GLY A 170 -2.72 -13.84 10.63
N TRP A 171 -4.01 -14.07 10.94
CA TRP A 171 -4.46 -15.07 11.91
C TRP A 171 -3.81 -16.43 11.73
N ILE A 172 -3.36 -17.02 12.83
CA ILE A 172 -2.75 -18.35 12.90
C ILE A 172 -3.51 -19.16 13.96
N GLY A 173 -3.94 -20.38 13.64
CA GLY A 173 -4.56 -21.25 14.62
C GLY A 173 -3.57 -21.64 15.72
N TRP A 174 -4.06 -21.81 16.97
CA TRP A 174 -3.23 -22.27 18.08
C TRP A 174 -2.66 -23.68 17.88
N ASP A 175 -3.23 -24.48 16.99
CA ASP A 175 -2.68 -25.76 16.54
C ASP A 175 -1.31 -25.63 15.85
N LYS A 176 -1.00 -24.43 15.29
CA LYS A 176 0.28 -24.10 14.68
C LYS A 176 1.26 -23.36 15.61
N TYR A 177 0.97 -23.23 16.91
CA TYR A 177 1.85 -22.50 17.86
C TYR A 177 3.28 -23.03 17.88
N TYR A 178 3.44 -24.33 17.60
CA TYR A 178 4.74 -25.00 17.54
C TYR A 178 5.69 -24.45 16.47
N LEU A 179 5.19 -23.68 15.51
CA LEU A 179 6.01 -22.99 14.50
C LEU A 179 6.73 -21.77 15.07
N LEU A 180 6.27 -21.22 16.19
CA LEU A 180 6.86 -20.03 16.78
C LEU A 180 8.18 -20.37 17.51
N PRO A 181 9.14 -19.43 17.56
CA PRO A 181 10.29 -19.51 18.46
C PRO A 181 9.83 -19.71 19.91
N SER A 182 10.61 -20.45 20.70
CA SER A 182 10.29 -20.73 22.10
C SER A 182 10.21 -19.46 22.93
N PHE A 183 9.22 -19.36 23.79
CA PHE A 183 8.99 -18.24 24.70
C PHE A 183 8.43 -18.72 26.03
N ASP A 184 8.50 -17.88 27.05
CA ASP A 184 7.94 -18.17 28.37
C ASP A 184 6.42 -18.32 28.26
N SER A 185 5.88 -19.49 28.66
CA SER A 185 4.48 -19.87 28.40
C SER A 185 3.44 -18.87 28.94
N TRP A 186 3.71 -18.16 30.03
CA TRP A 186 2.80 -17.12 30.57
C TRP A 186 2.68 -15.86 29.67
N LYS A 187 3.48 -15.76 28.62
CA LYS A 187 3.39 -14.68 27.63
C LYS A 187 2.41 -14.96 26.50
N TRP A 188 1.77 -16.13 26.48
CA TRP A 188 0.81 -16.51 25.45
C TRP A 188 -0.28 -15.44 25.20
N GLY A 189 -0.73 -14.73 26.24
CA GLY A 189 -1.72 -13.67 26.11
C GLY A 189 -1.27 -12.46 25.28
N MET A 190 0.04 -12.32 25.00
CA MET A 190 0.55 -11.31 24.08
C MET A 190 0.31 -11.68 22.62
N LEU A 191 0.14 -12.97 22.33
CA LEU A 191 -0.13 -13.51 20.99
C LEU A 191 -1.62 -13.70 20.74
N ASP A 192 -2.38 -14.04 21.81
CA ASP A 192 -3.78 -14.39 21.68
C ASP A 192 -4.67 -13.17 21.47
N TRP A 193 -5.57 -13.30 20.51
CA TRP A 193 -6.71 -12.44 20.33
C TRP A 193 -7.89 -13.26 19.81
N GLU A 194 -9.00 -13.22 20.54
CA GLU A 194 -10.21 -13.99 20.20
C GLU A 194 -9.97 -15.49 19.95
N LYS A 195 -9.12 -16.13 20.78
CA LYS A 195 -8.76 -17.54 20.75
C LYS A 195 -7.94 -17.96 19.50
N THR A 196 -7.30 -17.02 18.85
CA THR A 196 -6.33 -17.29 17.79
C THR A 196 -5.04 -16.54 18.07
N ILE A 197 -3.93 -17.01 17.50
CA ILE A 197 -2.72 -16.18 17.41
C ILE A 197 -3.02 -15.12 16.35
N ASN A 198 -3.01 -13.85 16.77
CA ASN A 198 -3.21 -12.73 15.87
C ASN A 198 -1.94 -11.87 15.82
N PRO A 199 -1.13 -11.98 14.76
CA PRO A 199 0.11 -11.23 14.62
C PRO A 199 -0.07 -9.72 14.76
N MET A 200 -1.09 -9.13 14.12
CA MET A 200 -1.33 -7.69 14.23
C MET A 200 -1.69 -7.28 15.65
N ALA A 201 -2.56 -8.02 16.34
CA ALA A 201 -2.87 -7.77 17.74
C ALA A 201 -1.63 -7.89 18.63
N SER A 202 -0.77 -8.88 18.37
CA SER A 202 0.48 -9.06 19.08
C SER A 202 1.41 -7.85 18.87
N ALA A 203 1.56 -7.37 17.65
CA ALA A 203 2.36 -6.18 17.37
C ALA A 203 1.82 -4.94 18.07
N VAL A 204 0.51 -4.73 18.03
CA VAL A 204 -0.13 -3.59 18.73
C VAL A 204 0.12 -3.67 20.23
N LYS A 205 0.12 -4.85 20.85
CA LYS A 205 0.45 -5.02 22.28
C LYS A 205 1.93 -4.81 22.58
N CYS A 206 2.82 -5.35 21.74
CA CYS A 206 4.25 -5.48 22.04
C CYS A 206 5.09 -4.29 21.56
N ALA A 207 4.72 -3.62 20.49
CA ALA A 207 5.48 -2.51 19.94
C ALA A 207 5.56 -1.32 20.91
N TRP A 208 6.69 -0.62 20.85
CA TRP A 208 6.87 0.62 21.62
C TRP A 208 5.94 1.72 21.13
N LYS A 209 5.79 1.86 19.80
CA LYS A 209 4.84 2.76 19.15
C LYS A 209 4.10 2.03 18.06
N VAL A 210 2.84 2.38 17.92
CA VAL A 210 1.97 1.93 16.82
C VAL A 210 1.63 3.14 15.96
N THR A 211 1.78 3.00 14.67
CA THR A 211 1.37 4.03 13.73
C THR A 211 0.36 3.48 12.73
N THR A 212 -0.44 4.36 12.18
CA THR A 212 -1.26 4.08 11.01
C THR A 212 -1.17 5.26 10.05
N VAL A 213 -1.67 5.08 8.85
CA VAL A 213 -1.32 5.88 7.67
C VAL A 213 -2.18 7.12 7.44
N SER A 214 -3.06 7.45 8.41
CA SER A 214 -3.78 8.74 8.47
C SER A 214 -4.42 8.94 9.84
N HIS A 215 -4.78 10.19 10.14
CA HIS A 215 -5.44 10.52 11.41
C HIS A 215 -6.86 9.96 11.46
N SER A 216 -7.66 10.19 10.42
CA SER A 216 -9.02 9.65 10.33
C SER A 216 -9.06 8.13 10.37
N TYR A 217 -8.09 7.45 9.75
CA TYR A 217 -8.04 6.00 9.82
C TYR A 217 -7.73 5.48 11.23
N LEU A 218 -6.87 6.18 12.01
CA LEU A 218 -6.65 5.82 13.40
C LEU A 218 -7.95 5.89 14.22
N ASP A 219 -8.79 6.89 13.97
CA ASP A 219 -10.08 7.00 14.64
C ASP A 219 -11.06 5.92 14.18
N GLU A 220 -11.09 5.63 12.90
CA GLU A 220 -11.89 4.53 12.32
C GLU A 220 -11.50 3.16 12.90
N LEU A 221 -10.21 2.90 13.18
CA LEU A 221 -9.76 1.64 13.78
C LEU A 221 -10.31 1.40 15.20
N LYS A 222 -10.74 2.42 15.90
CA LYS A 222 -11.43 2.29 17.21
C LYS A 222 -12.90 1.88 17.07
N GLU A 223 -13.45 2.00 15.85
CA GLU A 223 -14.87 1.71 15.55
C GLU A 223 -15.03 0.52 14.59
N ALA A 224 -14.07 0.32 13.68
CA ALA A 224 -14.12 -0.70 12.64
C ALA A 224 -12.70 -1.20 12.29
N ALA A 225 -12.18 -2.13 13.05
CA ALA A 225 -10.85 -2.72 12.87
C ALA A 225 -10.87 -4.25 12.74
N ASN A 226 -11.97 -4.79 12.24
CA ASN A 226 -12.14 -6.23 12.01
C ASN A 226 -11.83 -7.07 13.28
N GLY A 227 -12.41 -6.64 14.42
CA GLY A 227 -12.28 -7.28 15.74
C GLY A 227 -11.16 -6.71 16.63
N LEU A 228 -10.38 -5.73 16.18
CA LEU A 228 -9.33 -5.09 16.97
C LEU A 228 -9.73 -3.73 17.58
N GLU A 229 -11.00 -3.32 17.48
CA GLU A 229 -11.49 -2.00 17.89
C GLU A 229 -11.14 -1.69 19.35
N HIS A 230 -11.43 -2.62 20.25
CA HIS A 230 -11.12 -2.47 21.68
C HIS A 230 -9.62 -2.39 21.96
N LEU A 231 -8.80 -3.12 21.20
CA LEU A 231 -7.35 -3.09 21.34
C LEU A 231 -6.78 -1.72 20.94
N PHE A 232 -7.22 -1.17 19.82
CA PHE A 232 -6.81 0.18 19.41
C PHE A 232 -7.29 1.25 20.38
N GLY A 233 -8.48 1.10 20.95
CA GLY A 233 -8.98 1.95 22.02
C GLY A 233 -8.12 1.89 23.28
N TYR A 234 -7.71 0.68 23.70
CA TYR A 234 -6.88 0.48 24.88
C TYR A 234 -5.45 1.02 24.68
N GLU A 235 -4.86 0.78 23.51
CA GLU A 235 -3.48 1.16 23.18
C GLU A 235 -3.36 2.57 22.54
N GLN A 236 -4.40 3.41 22.67
CA GLN A 236 -4.42 4.75 22.06
C GLN A 236 -3.25 5.65 22.52
N GLY A 237 -2.73 5.49 23.73
CA GLY A 237 -1.63 6.29 24.26
C GLY A 237 -0.28 6.12 23.54
N LYS A 238 -0.12 5.04 22.78
CA LYS A 238 1.08 4.80 21.95
C LYS A 238 0.77 4.75 20.45
N SER A 239 -0.49 4.96 20.06
CA SER A 239 -0.97 4.87 18.68
C SER A 239 -1.06 6.27 18.05
N HIS A 240 -0.54 6.43 16.83
CA HIS A 240 -0.47 7.71 16.13
C HIS A 240 -0.89 7.54 14.67
N GLY A 241 -1.77 8.42 14.20
CA GLY A 241 -2.06 8.57 12.77
C GLY A 241 -0.98 9.46 12.12
N ILE A 242 -0.28 8.94 11.13
CA ILE A 242 0.75 9.68 10.37
C ILE A 242 0.40 9.56 8.89
N LEU A 243 0.01 10.68 8.29
CA LEU A 243 -0.38 10.70 6.89
C LEU A 243 0.82 10.32 6.01
N ASN A 244 0.63 9.38 5.08
CA ASN A 244 1.64 9.07 4.09
C ASN A 244 1.88 10.25 3.16
N GLY A 245 3.13 10.38 2.70
CA GLY A 245 3.50 11.23 1.58
C GLY A 245 3.63 10.45 0.28
N ILE A 246 4.09 11.12 -0.75
CA ILE A 246 4.46 10.53 -2.05
C ILE A 246 5.92 10.86 -2.38
N ASP A 247 6.56 10.01 -3.20
CA ASP A 247 7.88 10.33 -3.75
C ASP A 247 7.74 11.41 -4.84
N THR A 248 8.07 12.65 -4.48
CA THR A 248 7.94 13.81 -5.37
C THR A 248 9.01 13.87 -6.45
N GLN A 249 10.01 13.00 -6.44
CA GLN A 249 11.00 12.87 -7.52
C GLN A 249 10.49 11.90 -8.60
N VAL A 250 9.78 10.84 -8.18
CA VAL A 250 9.15 9.88 -9.11
C VAL A 250 7.86 10.48 -9.70
N TRP A 251 7.04 11.09 -8.84
CA TRP A 251 5.75 11.68 -9.23
C TRP A 251 5.88 13.18 -9.44
N ASP A 252 6.53 13.56 -10.55
CA ASP A 252 6.71 14.98 -10.92
C ASP A 252 6.38 15.20 -12.39
N PRO A 253 5.26 15.90 -12.70
CA PRO A 253 4.87 16.18 -14.09
C PRO A 253 5.92 16.97 -14.89
N LEU A 254 6.86 17.67 -14.21
CA LEU A 254 7.93 18.40 -14.88
C LEU A 254 9.00 17.47 -15.48
N THR A 255 9.30 16.36 -14.80
CA THR A 255 10.41 15.46 -15.16
C THR A 255 9.96 14.05 -15.55
N ASP A 256 8.69 13.74 -15.41
CA ASP A 256 8.13 12.43 -15.70
C ASP A 256 8.25 12.06 -17.18
N ASN A 257 9.00 11.02 -17.48
CA ASN A 257 9.25 10.54 -18.85
C ASN A 257 8.16 9.56 -19.36
N LEU A 258 7.17 9.23 -18.53
CA LEU A 258 6.05 8.35 -18.86
C LEU A 258 4.83 9.10 -19.41
N ILE A 259 4.84 10.43 -19.35
CA ILE A 259 3.76 11.28 -19.87
C ILE A 259 4.10 11.86 -21.25
N ALA A 260 3.08 12.20 -22.03
CA ALA A 260 3.26 12.69 -23.40
C ALA A 260 3.85 14.10 -23.46
N LYS A 261 3.59 14.93 -22.44
CA LYS A 261 4.08 16.30 -22.34
C LYS A 261 4.31 16.67 -20.88
N ASN A 262 5.56 17.02 -20.55
CA ASN A 262 5.91 17.56 -19.24
C ASN A 262 5.37 18.99 -19.06
N TYR A 263 5.07 19.34 -17.82
CA TYR A 263 4.56 20.65 -17.44
C TYR A 263 4.82 20.96 -15.97
N ASP A 264 4.81 22.23 -15.66
CA ASP A 264 4.81 22.80 -14.31
C ASP A 264 3.47 23.50 -14.03
N LYS A 265 3.38 24.18 -12.89
CA LYS A 265 2.19 24.92 -12.48
C LYS A 265 1.78 26.04 -13.45
N GLU A 266 2.74 26.62 -14.18
CA GLU A 266 2.50 27.73 -15.11
C GLU A 266 1.97 27.23 -16.46
N LEU A 267 2.33 26.02 -16.83
CA LEU A 267 1.97 25.37 -18.08
C LEU A 267 0.95 24.22 -17.91
N VAL A 268 0.33 24.10 -16.75
CA VAL A 268 -0.54 22.97 -16.39
C VAL A 268 -1.67 22.75 -17.40
N GLU A 269 -2.39 23.79 -17.79
CA GLU A 269 -3.49 23.67 -18.76
C GLU A 269 -3.03 23.13 -20.12
N LYS A 270 -1.94 23.68 -20.64
CA LYS A 270 -1.38 23.26 -21.93
C LYS A 270 -0.82 21.84 -21.85
N GLY A 271 -0.14 21.51 -20.77
CA GLY A 271 0.42 20.18 -20.51
C GLY A 271 -0.67 19.13 -20.40
N LYS A 272 -1.65 19.35 -19.53
CA LYS A 272 -2.78 18.44 -19.34
C LYS A 272 -3.60 18.23 -20.60
N ARG A 273 -3.88 19.29 -21.35
CA ARG A 273 -4.60 19.19 -22.63
C ARG A 273 -3.88 18.25 -23.62
N LYS A 274 -2.55 18.31 -23.68
CA LYS A 274 -1.78 17.45 -24.58
C LYS A 274 -1.76 16.00 -24.10
N ASN A 275 -1.61 15.78 -22.81
CA ASN A 275 -1.68 14.43 -22.20
C ASN A 275 -3.08 13.83 -22.35
N LYS A 276 -4.13 14.62 -22.16
CA LYS A 276 -5.52 14.21 -22.37
C LYS A 276 -5.80 13.80 -23.81
N LYS A 277 -5.30 14.58 -24.79
CA LYS A 277 -5.44 14.25 -26.21
C LYS A 277 -4.76 12.91 -26.56
N GLU A 278 -3.56 12.68 -26.03
CA GLU A 278 -2.85 11.41 -26.20
C GLU A 278 -3.63 10.25 -25.57
N LEU A 279 -4.08 10.43 -24.33
CA LEU A 279 -4.84 9.42 -23.59
C LEU A 279 -6.18 9.10 -24.26
N ALA A 280 -6.95 10.13 -24.62
CA ALA A 280 -8.23 9.98 -25.30
C ALA A 280 -8.07 9.29 -26.66
N GLY A 281 -7.03 9.65 -27.43
CA GLY A 281 -6.72 9.01 -28.70
C GLY A 281 -6.41 7.51 -28.57
N LYS A 282 -5.70 7.10 -27.54
CA LYS A 282 -5.40 5.68 -27.27
C LYS A 282 -6.64 4.85 -26.96
N PHE A 283 -7.67 5.45 -26.37
CA PHE A 283 -8.87 4.77 -25.91
C PHE A 283 -10.13 5.09 -26.71
N GLY A 284 -10.01 5.84 -27.82
CA GLY A 284 -11.14 6.19 -28.66
C GLY A 284 -12.18 7.09 -27.97
N LEU A 285 -11.73 7.98 -27.08
CA LEU A 285 -12.55 8.92 -26.33
C LEU A 285 -12.44 10.33 -26.95
N ASP A 286 -13.42 11.19 -26.63
CA ASP A 286 -13.44 12.57 -27.08
C ASP A 286 -12.55 13.45 -26.18
N PRO A 287 -11.42 14.04 -26.65
CA PRO A 287 -10.54 14.84 -25.81
C PRO A 287 -11.16 16.17 -25.34
N ASP A 288 -12.25 16.62 -25.94
CA ASP A 288 -12.89 17.88 -25.59
C ASP A 288 -13.92 17.75 -24.45
N LYS A 289 -14.26 16.51 -24.06
CA LYS A 289 -15.16 16.22 -22.93
C LYS A 289 -14.36 16.04 -21.63
N PRO A 290 -14.93 16.36 -20.47
CA PRO A 290 -14.36 15.96 -19.18
C PRO A 290 -14.03 14.47 -19.14
N LEU A 291 -12.86 14.10 -18.67
CA LEU A 291 -12.42 12.72 -18.51
C LEU A 291 -12.31 12.35 -17.04
N ILE A 292 -13.16 11.43 -16.61
CA ILE A 292 -13.21 10.88 -15.27
C ILE A 292 -12.56 9.50 -15.27
N SER A 293 -11.50 9.33 -14.47
CA SER A 293 -10.74 8.09 -14.41
C SER A 293 -10.89 7.38 -13.07
N PHE A 294 -10.79 6.06 -13.10
CA PHE A 294 -10.57 5.21 -11.92
C PHE A 294 -9.28 4.41 -12.11
N ILE A 295 -8.44 4.38 -11.08
CA ILE A 295 -7.19 3.61 -11.06
C ILE A 295 -7.15 2.81 -9.77
N GLY A 296 -7.12 1.47 -9.85
CA GLY A 296 -7.04 0.66 -8.63
C GLY A 296 -7.44 -0.80 -8.82
N ARG A 297 -7.32 -1.57 -7.73
CA ARG A 297 -7.78 -2.95 -7.71
C ARG A 297 -9.30 -3.02 -7.88
N LEU A 298 -9.78 -3.93 -8.71
CA LEU A 298 -11.21 -4.16 -8.92
C LEU A 298 -11.76 -5.10 -7.83
N VAL A 299 -11.88 -4.57 -6.59
CA VAL A 299 -12.31 -5.30 -5.40
C VAL A 299 -13.34 -4.51 -4.60
N GLY A 300 -14.08 -5.20 -3.71
CA GLY A 300 -15.13 -4.60 -2.89
C GLY A 300 -14.66 -3.43 -2.01
N GLU A 301 -13.44 -3.49 -1.45
CA GLU A 301 -12.85 -2.39 -0.66
C GLU A 301 -12.79 -1.06 -1.44
N LYS A 302 -12.55 -1.15 -2.75
CA LYS A 302 -12.49 0.01 -3.65
C LYS A 302 -13.85 0.39 -4.23
N SER A 303 -14.93 -0.27 -3.84
CA SER A 303 -16.27 -0.14 -4.42
C SER A 303 -16.29 -0.33 -5.93
N ALA A 304 -15.41 -1.18 -6.47
CA ALA A 304 -15.33 -1.43 -7.90
C ALA A 304 -16.62 -2.09 -8.45
N ASP A 305 -17.32 -2.83 -7.61
CA ASP A 305 -18.64 -3.41 -7.88
C ASP A 305 -19.74 -2.38 -8.24
N LEU A 306 -19.58 -1.13 -7.82
CA LEU A 306 -20.50 -0.04 -8.10
C LEU A 306 -20.20 0.68 -9.42
N LEU A 307 -18.98 0.56 -9.96
CA LEU A 307 -18.52 1.32 -11.12
C LEU A 307 -19.36 1.04 -12.39
N PRO A 308 -19.65 -0.21 -12.77
CA PRO A 308 -20.39 -0.48 -14.00
C PRO A 308 -21.73 0.24 -14.05
N GLU A 309 -22.50 0.16 -12.98
CA GLU A 309 -23.83 0.78 -12.92
C GLU A 309 -23.75 2.30 -12.76
N ALA A 310 -22.87 2.81 -11.87
CA ALA A 310 -22.72 4.25 -11.65
C ALA A 310 -22.26 4.97 -12.94
N ILE A 311 -21.32 4.41 -13.67
CA ILE A 311 -20.84 4.95 -14.95
C ILE A 311 -21.96 4.89 -15.99
N SER A 312 -22.65 3.76 -16.12
CA SER A 312 -23.77 3.60 -17.04
C SER A 312 -24.86 4.63 -16.81
N GLN A 313 -25.29 4.78 -15.56
CA GLN A 313 -26.30 5.79 -15.19
C GLN A 313 -25.82 7.20 -15.48
N SER A 314 -24.56 7.52 -15.18
CA SER A 314 -23.99 8.85 -15.44
C SER A 314 -23.97 9.19 -16.92
N ILE A 315 -23.60 8.24 -17.79
CA ILE A 315 -23.61 8.46 -19.24
C ILE A 315 -25.01 8.79 -19.73
N TYR A 316 -26.04 8.07 -19.25
CA TYR A 316 -27.45 8.32 -19.65
C TYR A 316 -27.97 9.64 -19.07
N GLN A 317 -27.76 9.91 -17.77
CA GLN A 317 -28.32 11.07 -17.09
C GLN A 317 -27.72 12.38 -17.61
N HIS A 318 -26.45 12.38 -17.99
CA HIS A 318 -25.74 13.55 -18.48
C HIS A 318 -25.53 13.55 -20.01
N ASN A 319 -26.34 12.73 -20.76
CA ASN A 319 -26.32 12.68 -22.21
C ASN A 319 -24.91 12.54 -22.84
N GLY A 320 -24.03 11.76 -22.16
CA GLY A 320 -22.66 11.54 -22.64
C GLY A 320 -21.76 12.79 -22.61
N HIS A 321 -22.00 13.74 -21.71
CA HIS A 321 -21.17 14.94 -21.59
C HIS A 321 -19.79 14.69 -20.95
N ALA A 322 -19.54 13.51 -20.40
CA ALA A 322 -18.24 13.10 -19.86
C ALA A 322 -17.78 11.76 -20.41
N ASN A 323 -16.48 11.56 -20.43
CA ASN A 323 -15.84 10.29 -20.72
C ASN A 323 -15.38 9.58 -19.43
N PHE A 324 -15.28 8.26 -19.52
CA PHE A 324 -14.85 7.43 -18.40
C PHE A 324 -13.74 6.48 -18.84
N LEU A 325 -12.69 6.34 -18.00
CA LEU A 325 -11.58 5.42 -18.22
C LEU A 325 -11.24 4.68 -16.93
N VAL A 326 -11.26 3.35 -16.97
CA VAL A 326 -10.92 2.49 -15.82
C VAL A 326 -9.62 1.75 -16.09
N LEU A 327 -8.68 1.82 -15.15
CA LEU A 327 -7.45 1.03 -15.11
C LEU A 327 -7.44 0.18 -13.84
N GLY A 328 -7.41 -1.15 -13.99
CA GLY A 328 -7.32 -2.04 -12.85
C GLY A 328 -7.53 -3.51 -13.19
N SER A 329 -7.34 -4.35 -12.17
CA SER A 329 -7.65 -5.78 -12.21
C SER A 329 -8.09 -6.28 -10.85
N GLY A 330 -8.77 -7.43 -10.80
CA GLY A 330 -9.21 -8.01 -9.54
C GLY A 330 -10.30 -9.08 -9.72
N ASP A 331 -11.54 -8.75 -9.43
CA ASP A 331 -12.66 -9.68 -9.59
C ASP A 331 -12.94 -9.97 -11.06
N PRO A 332 -12.86 -11.24 -11.52
CA PRO A 332 -13.06 -11.60 -12.92
C PRO A 332 -14.41 -11.21 -13.47
N GLN A 333 -15.48 -11.22 -12.67
CA GLN A 333 -16.82 -10.82 -13.11
C GLN A 333 -16.89 -9.31 -13.38
N LEU A 334 -16.23 -8.52 -12.55
CA LEU A 334 -16.12 -7.07 -12.77
C LEU A 334 -15.26 -6.74 -13.99
N GLU A 335 -14.17 -7.47 -14.19
CA GLU A 335 -13.33 -7.33 -15.39
C GLU A 335 -14.15 -7.58 -16.67
N ASP A 336 -14.92 -8.67 -16.72
CA ASP A 336 -15.79 -9.01 -17.85
C ASP A 336 -16.88 -7.95 -18.07
N GLN A 337 -17.52 -7.47 -17.00
CA GLN A 337 -18.53 -6.41 -17.09
C GLN A 337 -17.96 -5.11 -17.68
N LEU A 338 -16.81 -4.68 -17.20
CA LEU A 338 -16.13 -3.48 -17.72
C LEU A 338 -15.69 -3.66 -19.17
N ASP A 339 -15.27 -4.87 -19.57
CA ASP A 339 -14.93 -5.15 -20.95
C ASP A 339 -16.14 -5.08 -21.88
N GLN A 340 -17.26 -5.64 -21.48
CA GLN A 340 -18.53 -5.56 -22.23
C GLN A 340 -19.05 -4.12 -22.37
N MET A 341 -18.83 -3.26 -21.36
CA MET A 341 -19.23 -1.86 -21.41
C MET A 341 -18.54 -1.07 -22.51
N LYS A 342 -17.32 -1.41 -22.93
CA LYS A 342 -16.60 -0.77 -24.04
C LYS A 342 -17.41 -0.79 -25.34
N HIS A 343 -18.10 -1.90 -25.62
CA HIS A 343 -18.93 -2.02 -26.80
C HIS A 343 -20.23 -1.23 -26.69
N LYS A 344 -20.86 -1.30 -25.50
CA LYS A 344 -22.11 -0.60 -25.23
C LYS A 344 -21.99 0.92 -25.24
N PHE A 345 -20.88 1.44 -24.70
CA PHE A 345 -20.61 2.87 -24.51
C PHE A 345 -19.41 3.34 -25.33
N ASN A 346 -19.24 2.81 -26.55
CA ASN A 346 -18.16 3.20 -27.44
C ASN A 346 -18.11 4.72 -27.63
N GLY A 347 -16.93 5.32 -27.47
CA GLY A 347 -16.72 6.77 -27.52
C GLY A 347 -16.99 7.54 -26.23
N TYR A 348 -17.53 6.86 -25.17
CA TYR A 348 -17.78 7.46 -23.86
C TYR A 348 -17.09 6.72 -22.71
N PHE A 349 -16.82 5.44 -22.88
CA PHE A 349 -16.20 4.57 -21.89
C PHE A 349 -15.14 3.68 -22.51
N ASN A 350 -14.04 3.50 -21.79
CA ASN A 350 -13.07 2.44 -22.07
C ASN A 350 -12.43 1.93 -20.78
N SER A 351 -11.79 0.76 -20.84
CA SER A 351 -11.05 0.19 -19.72
C SER A 351 -9.78 -0.51 -20.18
N TYR A 352 -8.76 -0.52 -19.31
CA TYR A 352 -7.59 -1.36 -19.40
C TYR A 352 -7.59 -2.32 -18.22
N ILE A 353 -7.81 -3.61 -18.49
CA ILE A 353 -7.79 -4.65 -17.47
C ILE A 353 -6.34 -5.11 -17.28
N GLY A 354 -5.80 -4.86 -16.11
CA GLY A 354 -4.43 -5.18 -15.74
C GLY A 354 -3.75 -4.08 -14.95
N TYR A 355 -2.44 -4.26 -14.74
CA TYR A 355 -1.55 -3.26 -14.16
C TYR A 355 -0.69 -2.62 -15.26
N SER A 356 -0.60 -1.30 -15.26
CA SER A 356 0.29 -0.56 -16.15
C SER A 356 0.71 0.75 -15.49
N GLU A 357 1.93 0.79 -14.99
CA GLU A 357 2.50 1.99 -14.39
C GLU A 357 2.60 3.16 -15.40
N PRO A 358 3.13 2.96 -16.64
CA PRO A 358 3.16 4.05 -17.61
C PRO A 358 1.77 4.61 -17.95
N LEU A 359 0.75 3.74 -18.00
CA LEU A 359 -0.62 4.18 -18.23
C LEU A 359 -1.16 4.97 -17.04
N SER A 360 -0.86 4.57 -15.81
CA SER A 360 -1.31 5.32 -14.62
C SER A 360 -0.76 6.73 -14.59
N HIS A 361 0.53 6.93 -14.90
CA HIS A 361 1.14 8.25 -15.01
C HIS A 361 0.44 9.11 -16.08
N LEU A 362 0.20 8.55 -17.27
CA LEU A 362 -0.52 9.24 -18.33
C LEU A 362 -1.97 9.56 -17.93
N MET A 363 -2.63 8.69 -17.18
CA MET A 363 -3.98 8.93 -16.67
C MET A 363 -4.00 10.06 -15.64
N TYR A 364 -3.06 10.11 -14.68
CA TYR A 364 -2.96 11.26 -13.78
C TYR A 364 -2.68 12.57 -14.52
N ALA A 365 -1.85 12.53 -15.55
CA ALA A 365 -1.54 13.74 -16.35
C ALA A 365 -2.68 14.16 -17.28
N GLY A 366 -3.47 13.21 -17.81
CA GLY A 366 -4.46 13.46 -18.86
C GLY A 366 -5.92 13.51 -18.40
N SER A 367 -6.25 13.01 -17.20
CA SER A 367 -7.61 13.07 -16.68
C SER A 367 -7.93 14.45 -16.11
N ASP A 368 -9.20 14.83 -16.11
CA ASP A 368 -9.70 16.01 -15.39
C ASP A 368 -10.03 15.63 -13.95
N PHE A 369 -10.63 14.44 -13.76
CA PHE A 369 -11.06 13.95 -12.45
C PHE A 369 -10.59 12.52 -12.21
N LEU A 370 -10.30 12.19 -10.93
CA LEU A 370 -10.01 10.86 -10.45
C LEU A 370 -11.07 10.42 -9.43
N LEU A 371 -11.82 9.36 -9.74
CA LEU A 371 -12.86 8.81 -8.88
C LEU A 371 -12.29 7.76 -7.92
N MET A 372 -12.49 7.95 -6.61
CA MET A 372 -12.10 7.02 -5.54
C MET A 372 -13.26 6.77 -4.57
N PRO A 373 -14.20 5.86 -4.90
CA PRO A 373 -15.42 5.63 -4.11
C PRO A 373 -15.21 4.62 -2.97
N SER A 374 -14.01 4.43 -2.50
CA SER A 374 -13.56 3.35 -1.62
C SER A 374 -14.42 3.17 -0.37
N ARG A 375 -14.75 1.91 -0.02
CA ARG A 375 -15.35 1.54 1.28
C ARG A 375 -14.34 1.61 2.40
N VAL A 376 -13.09 1.26 2.09
CA VAL A 376 -11.95 1.35 3.02
C VAL A 376 -10.78 1.97 2.27
N GLU A 377 -10.23 3.07 2.82
CA GLU A 377 -9.05 3.73 2.28
C GLU A 377 -8.20 4.30 3.42
N PRO A 378 -7.30 3.49 4.00
CA PRO A 378 -6.50 3.90 5.15
C PRO A 378 -5.75 5.22 4.95
N CYS A 379 -5.11 5.39 3.82
CA CYS A 379 -4.52 6.65 3.39
C CYS A 379 -4.99 7.04 1.99
N GLY A 380 -4.79 6.15 1.03
CA GLY A 380 -4.84 6.49 -0.38
C GLY A 380 -3.59 7.26 -0.82
N LEU A 381 -3.07 6.92 -1.98
CA LEU A 381 -1.96 7.63 -2.63
C LEU A 381 -2.42 8.25 -3.94
N ASN A 382 -3.38 7.63 -4.60
CA ASN A 382 -3.85 8.03 -5.93
C ASN A 382 -4.39 9.46 -5.95
N GLN A 383 -5.11 9.90 -4.89
CA GLN A 383 -5.57 11.29 -4.79
C GLN A 383 -4.41 12.28 -4.69
N MET A 384 -3.33 11.89 -4.02
CA MET A 384 -2.13 12.74 -3.92
C MET A 384 -1.36 12.80 -5.23
N TYR A 385 -1.26 11.67 -5.96
CA TYR A 385 -0.74 11.67 -7.33
C TYR A 385 -1.61 12.52 -8.25
N ALA A 386 -2.93 12.37 -8.20
CA ALA A 386 -3.86 13.19 -8.97
C ALA A 386 -3.64 14.69 -8.72
N LEU A 387 -3.61 15.11 -7.47
CA LEU A 387 -3.34 16.51 -7.09
C LEU A 387 -1.98 17.01 -7.60
N ARG A 388 -0.93 16.17 -7.48
CA ARG A 388 0.40 16.52 -7.99
C ARG A 388 0.43 16.76 -9.50
N TYR A 389 -0.44 16.06 -10.25
CA TYR A 389 -0.59 16.21 -11.70
C TYR A 389 -1.71 17.18 -12.11
N GLY A 390 -2.36 17.87 -11.15
CA GLY A 390 -3.45 18.81 -11.42
C GLY A 390 -4.76 18.13 -11.85
N THR A 391 -4.96 16.88 -11.48
CA THR A 391 -6.22 16.14 -11.65
C THR A 391 -7.04 16.23 -10.35
N VAL A 392 -8.30 16.61 -10.48
CA VAL A 392 -9.19 16.84 -9.33
C VAL A 392 -9.67 15.50 -8.74
N PRO A 393 -9.40 15.20 -7.47
CA PRO A 393 -9.90 13.98 -6.87
C PRO A 393 -11.38 14.09 -6.50
N MET A 394 -12.13 13.04 -6.80
CA MET A 394 -13.51 12.82 -6.40
C MET A 394 -13.53 11.62 -5.45
N VAL A 395 -13.67 11.86 -4.15
CA VAL A 395 -13.37 10.83 -3.16
C VAL A 395 -14.51 10.63 -2.17
N ARG A 396 -14.63 9.40 -1.67
CA ARG A 396 -15.46 9.17 -0.50
C ARG A 396 -14.81 9.80 0.75
N ASN A 397 -15.65 10.38 1.61
CA ASN A 397 -15.24 11.06 2.85
C ASN A 397 -14.86 10.05 3.96
N ILE A 398 -13.74 9.34 3.78
CA ILE A 398 -13.28 8.25 4.67
C ILE A 398 -11.75 8.23 4.76
N GLY A 399 -11.21 7.78 5.89
CA GLY A 399 -9.79 7.53 6.11
C GLY A 399 -8.90 8.66 5.64
N GLY A 400 -7.81 8.31 4.98
CA GLY A 400 -6.88 9.31 4.44
C GLY A 400 -7.42 10.15 3.30
N LEU A 401 -8.50 9.74 2.64
CA LEU A 401 -9.18 10.59 1.64
C LEU A 401 -9.80 11.81 2.30
N ARG A 402 -10.40 11.64 3.49
CA ARG A 402 -10.91 12.74 4.32
C ARG A 402 -9.80 13.71 4.73
N ASP A 403 -8.63 13.17 5.07
CA ASP A 403 -7.51 13.96 5.58
C ASP A 403 -6.77 14.72 4.46
N THR A 404 -6.89 14.29 3.20
CA THR A 404 -6.11 14.81 2.08
C THR A 404 -6.90 15.60 1.04
N VAL A 405 -8.24 15.55 1.07
CA VAL A 405 -9.08 16.22 0.07
C VAL A 405 -10.12 17.08 0.77
N THR A 406 -10.11 18.37 0.49
CA THR A 406 -11.13 19.32 0.96
C THR A 406 -12.21 19.48 -0.10
N ASP A 407 -13.50 19.37 0.28
CA ASP A 407 -14.61 19.50 -0.67
C ASP A 407 -14.67 20.91 -1.26
N MET A 408 -14.96 21.03 -2.52
CA MET A 408 -15.11 22.30 -3.22
C MET A 408 -16.23 23.20 -2.67
N GLY A 409 -17.14 22.66 -1.87
CA GLY A 409 -18.15 23.42 -1.14
C GLY A 409 -17.65 24.03 0.16
N ASP A 410 -16.45 23.65 0.63
CA ASP A 410 -15.79 24.17 1.81
C ASP A 410 -14.82 25.32 1.46
N THR A 411 -14.36 26.06 2.48
CA THR A 411 -13.33 27.09 2.28
C THR A 411 -12.04 26.45 1.77
N ASP A 412 -11.47 27.03 0.70
CA ASP A 412 -10.25 26.55 0.05
C ASP A 412 -10.35 25.11 -0.50
N GLY A 413 -11.56 24.66 -0.85
CA GLY A 413 -11.83 23.34 -1.41
C GLY A 413 -11.22 23.16 -2.81
N PHE A 414 -10.71 21.96 -3.09
CA PHE A 414 -10.02 21.64 -4.33
C PHE A 414 -10.34 20.22 -4.86
N GLY A 415 -11.32 19.55 -4.28
CA GLY A 415 -11.79 18.23 -4.68
C GLY A 415 -13.28 18.05 -4.48
N ILE A 416 -13.80 16.90 -4.79
CA ILE A 416 -15.22 16.57 -4.59
C ILE A 416 -15.29 15.44 -3.56
N ARG A 417 -15.99 15.66 -2.45
CA ARG A 417 -16.25 14.63 -1.43
C ARG A 417 -17.71 14.19 -1.44
N PHE A 418 -17.92 12.91 -1.14
CA PHE A 418 -19.24 12.31 -0.91
C PHE A 418 -19.18 11.27 0.21
N ASP A 419 -20.28 11.05 0.93
CA ASP A 419 -20.25 10.28 2.17
C ASP A 419 -20.53 8.78 1.98
N GLN A 420 -21.33 8.40 0.99
CA GLN A 420 -21.83 7.03 0.85
C GLN A 420 -21.16 6.30 -0.30
N ALA A 421 -20.73 5.06 -0.07
CA ALA A 421 -20.34 4.13 -1.13
C ALA A 421 -21.60 3.57 -1.80
N SER A 422 -22.25 4.38 -2.62
CA SER A 422 -23.50 4.02 -3.33
C SER A 422 -23.52 4.57 -4.75
N ILE A 423 -24.26 3.92 -5.63
CA ILE A 423 -24.42 4.34 -7.02
C ILE A 423 -24.92 5.79 -7.08
N GLY A 424 -25.94 6.13 -6.28
CA GLY A 424 -26.51 7.48 -6.26
C GLY A 424 -25.50 8.56 -5.85
N ALA A 425 -24.68 8.30 -4.81
CA ALA A 425 -23.66 9.26 -4.36
C ALA A 425 -22.55 9.45 -5.40
N ILE A 426 -22.13 8.38 -6.06
CA ILE A 426 -21.13 8.43 -7.14
C ILE A 426 -21.70 9.22 -8.32
N THR A 427 -22.92 8.91 -8.78
CA THR A 427 -23.57 9.58 -9.90
C THR A 427 -23.80 11.07 -9.63
N TYR A 428 -24.22 11.42 -8.40
CA TYR A 428 -24.37 12.82 -7.98
C TYR A 428 -23.02 13.56 -8.01
N SER A 429 -21.95 12.93 -7.56
CA SER A 429 -20.60 13.53 -7.58
C SER A 429 -20.08 13.71 -9.01
N ILE A 430 -20.40 12.79 -9.91
CA ILE A 430 -20.10 12.92 -11.34
C ILE A 430 -20.87 14.11 -11.93
N GLY A 431 -22.13 14.32 -11.55
CA GLY A 431 -22.88 15.50 -11.93
C GLY A 431 -22.20 16.81 -11.50
N ARG A 432 -21.77 16.88 -10.22
CA ARG A 432 -20.99 18.03 -9.73
C ARG A 432 -19.72 18.29 -10.54
N ALA A 433 -19.03 17.24 -10.96
CA ALA A 433 -17.82 17.36 -11.77
C ALA A 433 -18.10 17.85 -13.20
N ILE A 434 -19.22 17.50 -13.79
CA ILE A 434 -19.63 17.92 -15.14
C ILE A 434 -20.08 19.41 -15.14
N ASP A 435 -20.64 19.88 -14.03
CA ASP A 435 -21.11 21.27 -13.87
C ASP A 435 -19.99 22.27 -13.60
N LEU A 436 -18.75 21.81 -13.39
CA LEU A 436 -17.53 22.63 -13.22
C LEU A 436 -16.95 23.07 -14.57
#